data_4e5c2532ffbcdcefed6798fc452ec740
#
_entry.id   4e5c2532ffbcdcefed6798fc452ec740
#
_cell.length_a   1.000
_cell.length_b   1.000
_cell.length_c   1.000
_cell.angle_alpha   90.00
_cell.angle_beta   90.00
_cell.angle_gamma   90.00
#
_symmetry.space_group_name_H-M   'P 1'
#
loop_
_entity.id
_entity.type
_entity.pdbx_description
1 polymer ?
#
loop_
_entity_poly.entity_id
_entity_poly.type
_entity_poly.pdbx_seq_one_letter_code
_entity_poly.pdbx_strand_id
1 'polypeptide(L)'
;MKDKTILTAESVTAGHPDKLCDTIADTVLDCCLEHDPNARVACEVLATAGKFVVAGEISALTIPDISSIVRDTVRRAGYNCRDFDVEVLIHPQSPDIADAVADSGQAGAGDQGIMYGYACSETENLLPLPVVLAHRLTALLTCARTMGRISGLRPDGKAQVSVEYVFGAPRRISAIVLSCQHAEDKDLSQLREELLEFVIQPALRIFPADEDTEIFINPSGRFVLGGIEADTGLTGRKLMVDTYGGLAPHGGGALSGKDGTKVDRSGAYMARCIAKNIVAAGLAEKCTVALAYAIGRAAPVAVDVDTHLTGTYSDKLLEQAVRCFFDLTPAGMIHTLQLNQPIFADACNYGHFTRANLPWEQTGQAGKFAELCAQLDHGDGGG
;
A
#
# COMPACT_ATOMS: atom_id res chain seq x y z
N MET A 1 -20.33 12.27 18.18
CA MET A 1 -20.06 11.84 16.79
C MET A 1 -21.00 12.58 15.85
N LYS A 2 -20.55 13.00 14.68
CA LYS A 2 -21.45 13.53 13.65
C LYS A 2 -22.37 12.40 13.21
N ASP A 3 -23.68 12.64 13.17
CA ASP A 3 -24.66 11.61 12.79
C ASP A 3 -24.46 11.11 11.35
N LYS A 4 -23.86 11.95 10.49
CA LYS A 4 -23.59 11.67 9.07
C LYS A 4 -22.25 12.28 8.66
N THR A 5 -21.39 11.49 8.00
CA THR A 5 -20.10 11.92 7.39
C THR A 5 -19.93 11.27 6.02
N ILE A 6 -19.17 11.92 5.12
CA ILE A 6 -18.74 11.32 3.85
C ILE A 6 -17.23 11.08 3.95
N LEU A 7 -16.81 9.85 3.69
CA LEU A 7 -15.42 9.46 3.60
C LEU A 7 -15.10 9.08 2.16
N THR A 8 -13.97 9.57 1.67
CA THR A 8 -13.57 9.40 0.27
C THR A 8 -12.17 8.82 0.18
N ALA A 9 -11.98 7.85 -0.71
CA ALA A 9 -10.67 7.31 -1.04
C ALA A 9 -10.48 7.25 -2.56
N GLU A 10 -9.23 7.27 -2.99
CA GLU A 10 -8.87 7.14 -4.40
C GLU A 10 -7.90 5.97 -4.62
N SER A 11 -7.84 5.50 -5.86
CA SER A 11 -6.86 4.54 -6.34
C SER A 11 -6.49 4.84 -7.79
N VAL A 12 -5.35 4.33 -8.23
CA VAL A 12 -4.86 4.48 -9.61
C VAL A 12 -4.52 3.13 -10.21
N THR A 13 -4.50 3.05 -11.54
CA THR A 13 -4.08 1.84 -12.25
C THR A 13 -2.58 1.61 -12.14
N ALA A 14 -2.13 0.39 -12.41
CA ALA A 14 -0.70 0.05 -12.49
C ALA A 14 0.05 0.83 -13.59
N GLY A 15 -0.67 1.41 -14.56
CA GLY A 15 -0.11 2.26 -15.61
C GLY A 15 -0.05 3.74 -15.26
N HIS A 16 -0.55 4.17 -14.07
CA HIS A 16 -0.36 5.55 -13.63
C HIS A 16 1.13 5.84 -13.43
N PRO A 17 1.65 7.03 -13.82
CA PRO A 17 3.09 7.33 -13.78
C PRO A 17 3.77 7.06 -12.44
N ASP A 18 3.18 7.51 -11.33
CA ASP A 18 3.74 7.27 -10.00
C ASP A 18 3.76 5.77 -9.65
N LYS A 19 2.68 5.01 -9.94
CA LYS A 19 2.63 3.57 -9.66
C LYS A 19 3.53 2.75 -10.58
N LEU A 20 3.78 3.23 -11.79
CA LEU A 20 4.78 2.65 -12.65
C LEU A 20 6.20 2.77 -12.05
N CYS A 21 6.52 3.95 -11.48
CA CYS A 21 7.77 4.18 -10.77
C CYS A 21 7.90 3.27 -9.53
N ASP A 22 6.84 3.16 -8.72
CA ASP A 22 6.80 2.26 -7.56
C ASP A 22 7.02 0.79 -7.99
N THR A 23 6.36 0.36 -9.07
CA THR A 23 6.50 -1.01 -9.58
C THR A 23 7.92 -1.30 -10.08
N ILE A 24 8.56 -0.34 -10.76
CA ILE A 24 9.96 -0.46 -11.19
C ILE A 24 10.88 -0.60 -9.98
N ALA A 25 10.74 0.29 -8.99
CA ALA A 25 11.56 0.30 -7.79
C ALA A 25 11.45 -1.01 -7.00
N ASP A 26 10.23 -1.53 -6.81
CA ASP A 26 10.01 -2.81 -6.14
C ASP A 26 10.45 -4.02 -6.99
N THR A 27 10.38 -3.94 -8.32
CA THR A 27 10.94 -5.00 -9.19
C THR A 27 12.47 -5.04 -9.08
N VAL A 28 13.15 -3.89 -9.00
CA VAL A 28 14.60 -3.83 -8.75
C VAL A 28 14.94 -4.46 -7.40
N LEU A 29 14.18 -4.15 -6.36
CA LEU A 29 14.34 -4.75 -5.03
C LEU A 29 14.17 -6.27 -5.08
N ASP A 30 13.09 -6.77 -5.67
CA ASP A 30 12.80 -8.20 -5.76
C ASP A 30 13.91 -8.95 -6.51
N CYS A 31 14.39 -8.41 -7.63
CA CYS A 31 15.50 -9.00 -8.36
C CYS A 31 16.81 -9.04 -7.53
N CYS A 32 17.06 -8.05 -6.68
CA CYS A 32 18.21 -8.10 -5.76
C CYS A 32 18.02 -9.20 -4.70
N LEU A 33 16.81 -9.31 -4.11
CA LEU A 33 16.51 -10.28 -3.06
C LEU A 33 16.48 -11.73 -3.57
N GLU A 34 16.14 -11.99 -4.82
CA GLU A 34 16.22 -13.31 -5.45
C GLU A 34 17.63 -13.90 -5.40
N HIS A 35 18.67 -13.07 -5.46
CA HIS A 35 20.06 -13.48 -5.49
C HIS A 35 20.80 -13.24 -4.16
N ASP A 36 20.30 -12.30 -3.35
CA ASP A 36 20.88 -11.93 -2.07
C ASP A 36 19.78 -11.53 -1.06
N PRO A 37 19.33 -12.47 -0.20
CA PRO A 37 18.33 -12.17 0.83
C PRO A 37 18.76 -11.08 1.84
N ASN A 38 20.04 -10.71 1.85
CA ASN A 38 20.60 -9.65 2.68
C ASN A 38 20.86 -8.34 1.91
N ALA A 39 20.41 -8.26 0.67
CA ALA A 39 20.55 -7.03 -0.14
C ALA A 39 20.01 -5.80 0.58
N ARG A 40 20.75 -4.69 0.47
CA ARG A 40 20.34 -3.37 0.94
C ARG A 40 19.97 -2.55 -0.27
N VAL A 41 18.71 -2.13 -0.33
CA VAL A 41 18.15 -1.42 -1.49
C VAL A 41 17.36 -0.20 -1.01
N ALA A 42 17.69 0.93 -1.58
CA ALA A 42 16.92 2.17 -1.53
C ALA A 42 16.88 2.70 -2.96
N CYS A 43 15.84 2.34 -3.71
CA CYS A 43 15.70 2.61 -5.14
C CYS A 43 14.57 3.59 -5.37
N GLU A 44 14.88 4.70 -6.03
CA GLU A 44 13.93 5.74 -6.42
C GLU A 44 13.88 5.83 -7.95
N VAL A 45 12.70 6.10 -8.48
CA VAL A 45 12.46 6.20 -9.92
C VAL A 45 11.70 7.47 -10.24
N LEU A 46 12.18 8.21 -11.24
CA LEU A 46 11.47 9.30 -11.87
C LEU A 46 11.15 8.91 -13.32
N ALA A 47 9.91 9.11 -13.72
CA ALA A 47 9.44 8.90 -15.10
C ALA A 47 8.83 10.18 -15.66
N THR A 48 9.26 10.58 -16.83
CA THR A 48 8.67 11.71 -17.57
C THR A 48 8.69 11.41 -19.07
N ALA A 49 8.11 12.30 -19.89
CA ALA A 49 8.10 12.12 -21.33
C ALA A 49 9.52 11.87 -21.87
N GLY A 50 9.70 10.74 -22.54
CA GLY A 50 10.96 10.35 -23.18
C GLY A 50 12.09 9.91 -22.23
N LYS A 51 11.90 9.87 -20.89
CA LYS A 51 12.99 9.53 -19.98
C LYS A 51 12.54 8.84 -18.67
N PHE A 52 13.35 7.86 -18.25
CA PHE A 52 13.33 7.31 -16.89
C PHE A 52 14.69 7.56 -16.24
N VAL A 53 14.70 7.96 -14.98
CA VAL A 53 15.89 8.04 -14.13
C VAL A 53 15.68 7.10 -12.96
N VAL A 54 16.58 6.15 -12.78
CA VAL A 54 16.61 5.25 -11.62
C VAL A 54 17.84 5.61 -10.81
N ALA A 55 17.62 6.03 -9.57
CA ALA A 55 18.68 6.49 -8.68
C ALA A 55 18.55 5.84 -7.30
N GLY A 56 19.65 5.82 -6.54
CA GLY A 56 19.62 5.34 -5.16
C GLY A 56 20.83 4.50 -4.78
N GLU A 57 20.71 3.79 -3.67
CA GLU A 57 21.77 2.98 -3.09
C GLU A 57 21.41 1.50 -3.12
N ILE A 58 22.29 0.68 -3.73
CA ILE A 58 22.15 -0.77 -3.76
C ILE A 58 23.48 -1.40 -3.34
N SER A 59 23.42 -2.23 -2.29
CA SER A 59 24.49 -3.13 -1.87
C SER A 59 23.94 -4.55 -1.88
N ALA A 60 24.33 -5.32 -2.89
CA ALA A 60 23.89 -6.69 -3.13
C ALA A 60 25.02 -7.49 -3.81
N LEU A 61 24.96 -8.82 -3.70
CA LEU A 61 25.93 -9.72 -4.37
C LEU A 61 25.92 -9.55 -5.91
N THR A 62 24.75 -9.23 -6.46
CA THR A 62 24.57 -8.98 -7.89
C THR A 62 23.60 -7.82 -8.09
N ILE A 63 23.97 -6.83 -8.89
CA ILE A 63 23.09 -5.76 -9.31
C ILE A 63 22.44 -6.20 -10.63
N PRO A 64 21.08 -6.24 -10.72
CA PRO A 64 20.38 -6.65 -11.93
C PRO A 64 20.53 -5.64 -13.07
N ASP A 65 20.21 -6.04 -14.30
CA ASP A 65 20.08 -5.09 -15.42
C ASP A 65 18.84 -4.21 -15.24
N ILE A 66 19.03 -3.09 -14.53
CA ILE A 66 17.98 -2.13 -14.19
C ILE A 66 17.32 -1.56 -15.46
N SER A 67 18.10 -1.32 -16.53
CA SER A 67 17.54 -0.81 -17.77
C SER A 67 16.56 -1.78 -18.43
N SER A 68 16.85 -3.08 -18.39
CA SER A 68 15.95 -4.13 -18.85
C SER A 68 14.70 -4.22 -17.95
N ILE A 69 14.85 -4.12 -16.63
CA ILE A 69 13.71 -4.12 -15.67
C ILE A 69 12.75 -2.97 -15.98
N VAL A 70 13.26 -1.74 -16.19
CA VAL A 70 12.44 -0.58 -16.56
C VAL A 70 11.66 -0.87 -17.83
N ARG A 71 12.33 -1.30 -18.91
CA ARG A 71 11.71 -1.56 -20.22
C ARG A 71 10.64 -2.64 -20.14
N ASP A 72 10.90 -3.71 -19.39
CA ASP A 72 9.96 -4.82 -19.23
C ASP A 72 8.73 -4.42 -18.39
N THR A 73 8.93 -3.64 -17.33
CA THR A 73 7.83 -3.15 -16.49
C THR A 73 6.95 -2.18 -17.28
N VAL A 74 7.53 -1.25 -18.01
CA VAL A 74 6.82 -0.31 -18.88
C VAL A 74 6.01 -1.04 -19.96
N ARG A 75 6.62 -2.07 -20.60
CA ARG A 75 5.93 -2.91 -21.59
C ARG A 75 4.75 -3.68 -20.97
N ARG A 76 4.93 -4.29 -19.80
CA ARG A 76 3.85 -4.99 -19.07
C ARG A 76 2.71 -4.05 -18.68
N ALA A 77 3.02 -2.81 -18.33
CA ALA A 77 2.01 -1.78 -18.07
C ALA A 77 1.22 -1.39 -19.35
N GLY A 78 1.74 -1.69 -20.55
CA GLY A 78 1.06 -1.44 -21.83
C GLY A 78 1.56 -0.21 -22.57
N TYR A 79 2.72 0.34 -22.20
CA TYR A 79 3.38 1.44 -22.90
C TYR A 79 4.36 0.93 -23.95
N ASN A 80 4.69 1.78 -24.94
CA ASN A 80 5.73 1.49 -25.91
C ASN A 80 7.12 1.73 -25.29
N CYS A 81 7.96 0.70 -25.22
CA CYS A 81 9.30 0.79 -24.61
C CYS A 81 10.39 1.31 -25.54
N ARG A 82 10.05 1.74 -26.78
CA ARG A 82 11.05 2.22 -27.75
C ARG A 82 11.31 3.72 -27.67
N ASP A 83 10.41 4.46 -27.07
CA ASP A 83 10.34 5.92 -27.17
C ASP A 83 10.88 6.65 -25.92
N PHE A 84 11.76 5.98 -25.12
CA PHE A 84 12.36 6.62 -23.94
C PHE A 84 13.77 6.12 -23.64
N ASP A 85 14.56 7.01 -23.02
CA ASP A 85 15.87 6.73 -22.46
C ASP A 85 15.77 6.26 -21.01
N VAL A 86 16.73 5.44 -20.58
CA VAL A 86 16.88 5.01 -19.18
C VAL A 86 18.25 5.43 -18.68
N GLU A 87 18.27 6.28 -17.67
CA GLU A 87 19.46 6.69 -16.95
C GLU A 87 19.51 6.01 -15.57
N VAL A 88 20.64 5.35 -15.26
CA VAL A 88 20.81 4.59 -14.02
C VAL A 88 21.94 5.21 -13.20
N LEU A 89 21.60 5.71 -12.01
CA LEU A 89 22.49 6.41 -11.08
C LEU A 89 22.48 5.68 -9.72
N ILE A 90 23.05 4.48 -9.70
CA ILE A 90 23.10 3.63 -8.50
C ILE A 90 24.50 3.67 -7.90
N HIS A 91 24.52 3.83 -6.58
CA HIS A 91 25.75 3.83 -5.75
C HIS A 91 25.67 2.75 -4.67
N PRO A 92 26.81 2.31 -4.09
CA PRO A 92 26.79 1.51 -2.86
C PRO A 92 26.24 2.31 -1.68
N GLN A 93 25.64 1.63 -0.69
CA GLN A 93 25.21 2.26 0.55
C GLN A 93 26.40 2.91 1.29
N SER A 94 26.17 4.07 1.93
CA SER A 94 27.19 4.74 2.76
C SER A 94 27.69 3.83 3.87
N PRO A 95 29.03 3.71 4.08
CA PRO A 95 29.61 2.98 5.20
C PRO A 95 29.10 3.45 6.56
N ASP A 96 28.93 4.76 6.75
CA ASP A 96 28.46 5.35 8.02
C ASP A 96 27.06 4.86 8.41
N ILE A 97 26.16 4.68 7.43
CA ILE A 97 24.82 4.14 7.66
C ILE A 97 24.90 2.63 7.94
N ALA A 98 25.77 1.91 7.23
CA ALA A 98 25.99 0.50 7.45
C ALA A 98 26.54 0.21 8.84
N ASP A 99 27.49 1.00 9.32
CA ASP A 99 28.11 0.89 10.65
C ASP A 99 27.12 1.27 11.76
N ALA A 100 26.32 2.32 11.61
CA ALA A 100 25.29 2.70 12.58
C ALA A 100 24.22 1.62 12.80
N VAL A 101 23.97 0.80 11.78
CA VAL A 101 23.05 -0.34 11.86
C VAL A 101 23.73 -1.59 12.46
N ALA A 102 25.06 -1.75 12.28
CA ALA A 102 25.82 -2.93 12.71
C ALA A 102 26.33 -2.87 14.17
N ASP A 103 26.51 -1.67 14.74
CA ASP A 103 27.34 -1.44 15.95
C ASP A 103 26.69 -1.86 17.28
N SER A 104 25.45 -2.37 17.29
CA SER A 104 24.72 -2.66 18.55
C SER A 104 24.55 -4.14 18.89
N GLY A 105 25.13 -5.08 18.13
CA GLY A 105 24.93 -6.53 18.32
C GLY A 105 23.51 -7.02 18.01
N GLN A 106 22.57 -6.08 17.88
CA GLN A 106 21.24 -6.21 17.27
C GLN A 106 21.08 -5.05 16.31
N ALA A 107 20.85 -5.34 15.03
CA ALA A 107 20.68 -4.31 14.02
C ALA A 107 19.63 -3.26 14.44
N GLY A 108 20.08 -2.03 14.65
CA GLY A 108 19.20 -0.90 14.99
C GLY A 108 18.42 -0.40 13.78
N ALA A 109 17.41 0.44 14.03
CA ALA A 109 16.70 1.14 12.97
C ALA A 109 17.66 2.04 12.17
N GLY A 110 17.61 1.95 10.84
CA GLY A 110 18.46 2.77 9.95
C GLY A 110 18.01 4.22 9.82
N ASP A 111 16.85 4.56 10.37
CA ASP A 111 16.29 5.91 10.36
C ASP A 111 15.37 6.14 11.57
N GLN A 112 15.02 7.39 11.79
CA GLN A 112 13.94 7.79 12.69
C GLN A 112 12.62 7.92 11.91
N GLY A 113 11.49 7.73 12.59
CA GLY A 113 10.18 7.95 11.97
C GLY A 113 9.04 7.38 12.79
N ILE A 114 7.81 7.66 12.34
CA ILE A 114 6.57 7.12 12.89
C ILE A 114 5.85 6.39 11.77
N MET A 115 5.50 5.12 12.01
CA MET A 115 4.79 4.27 11.06
C MET A 115 3.45 3.91 11.64
N TYR A 116 2.41 3.94 10.80
CA TYR A 116 1.04 3.67 11.19
C TYR A 116 0.50 2.41 10.52
N GLY A 117 -0.24 1.62 11.30
CA GLY A 117 -1.09 0.55 10.82
C GLY A 117 -2.54 0.82 11.18
N TYR A 118 -3.46 0.37 10.34
CA TYR A 118 -4.89 0.50 10.59
C TYR A 118 -5.63 -0.75 10.14
N ALA A 119 -6.70 -1.09 10.86
CA ALA A 119 -7.67 -2.09 10.45
C ALA A 119 -9.07 -1.70 10.95
N CYS A 120 -10.10 -2.13 10.23
CA CYS A 120 -11.49 -2.00 10.65
C CYS A 120 -12.32 -3.19 10.13
N SER A 121 -13.44 -3.47 10.80
CA SER A 121 -14.32 -4.61 10.48
C SER A 121 -15.29 -4.36 9.31
N GLU A 122 -15.04 -3.35 8.46
CA GLU A 122 -15.96 -2.93 7.40
C GLU A 122 -15.99 -3.88 6.19
N THR A 123 -14.87 -4.55 5.92
CA THR A 123 -14.70 -5.45 4.76
C THR A 123 -13.94 -6.71 5.13
N GLU A 124 -13.98 -7.73 4.29
CA GLU A 124 -13.22 -8.98 4.48
C GLU A 124 -11.70 -8.74 4.57
N ASN A 125 -11.18 -7.73 3.89
CA ASN A 125 -9.77 -7.33 3.98
C ASN A 125 -9.43 -6.61 5.28
N LEU A 126 -10.42 -6.30 6.13
CA LEU A 126 -10.28 -5.44 7.31
C LEU A 126 -9.71 -4.05 6.96
N LEU A 127 -10.22 -3.49 5.86
CA LEU A 127 -9.92 -2.15 5.35
C LEU A 127 -11.21 -1.35 5.19
N PRO A 128 -11.12 0.01 5.18
CA PRO A 128 -12.28 0.86 4.93
C PRO A 128 -12.92 0.59 3.56
N LEU A 129 -14.24 0.59 3.52
CA LEU A 129 -15.01 0.29 2.31
C LEU A 129 -14.63 1.17 1.10
N PRO A 130 -14.49 2.51 1.19
CA PRO A 130 -14.12 3.33 0.04
C PRO A 130 -12.73 2.99 -0.52
N VAL A 131 -11.78 2.57 0.32
CA VAL A 131 -10.44 2.13 -0.09
C VAL A 131 -10.54 0.85 -0.93
N VAL A 132 -11.27 -0.15 -0.42
CA VAL A 132 -11.46 -1.43 -1.11
C VAL A 132 -12.16 -1.24 -2.45
N LEU A 133 -13.21 -0.41 -2.49
CA LEU A 133 -13.95 -0.13 -3.73
C LEU A 133 -13.08 0.61 -4.77
N ALA A 134 -12.29 1.62 -4.34
CA ALA A 134 -11.42 2.35 -5.24
C ALA A 134 -10.34 1.44 -5.87
N HIS A 135 -9.71 0.58 -5.06
CA HIS A 135 -8.75 -0.41 -5.56
C HIS A 135 -9.40 -1.44 -6.50
N ARG A 136 -10.59 -1.90 -6.16
CA ARG A 136 -11.33 -2.86 -6.98
C ARG A 136 -11.70 -2.28 -8.34
N LEU A 137 -12.10 -1.00 -8.40
CA LEU A 137 -12.38 -0.30 -9.67
C LEU A 137 -11.15 -0.22 -10.56
N THR A 138 -10.00 0.22 -10.03
CA THR A 138 -8.75 0.36 -10.81
C THR A 138 -8.16 -0.99 -11.22
N ALA A 139 -8.27 -2.02 -10.38
CA ALA A 139 -7.87 -3.38 -10.72
C ALA A 139 -8.73 -3.97 -11.85
N LEU A 140 -10.06 -3.80 -11.79
CA LEU A 140 -10.98 -4.25 -12.84
C LEU A 140 -10.79 -3.46 -14.14
N LEU A 141 -10.48 -2.16 -14.06
CA LEU A 141 -10.14 -1.34 -15.23
C LEU A 141 -8.90 -1.89 -15.95
N THR A 142 -7.85 -2.18 -15.19
CA THR A 142 -6.64 -2.81 -15.74
C THR A 142 -6.93 -4.19 -16.33
N CYS A 143 -7.73 -5.00 -15.64
CA CYS A 143 -8.15 -6.31 -16.11
C CYS A 143 -8.95 -6.22 -17.42
N ALA A 144 -9.92 -5.31 -17.51
CA ALA A 144 -10.71 -5.09 -18.73
C ALA A 144 -9.84 -4.70 -19.94
N ARG A 145 -8.81 -3.87 -19.71
CA ARG A 145 -7.81 -3.50 -20.71
C ARG A 145 -6.96 -4.69 -21.14
N THR A 146 -6.33 -5.38 -20.19
CA THR A 146 -5.36 -6.45 -20.47
C THR A 146 -6.01 -7.70 -21.08
N MET A 147 -7.27 -7.98 -20.73
CA MET A 147 -8.07 -9.05 -21.32
C MET A 147 -8.75 -8.66 -22.65
N GLY A 148 -8.59 -7.41 -23.10
CA GLY A 148 -9.21 -6.92 -24.34
C GLY A 148 -10.74 -6.84 -24.28
N ARG A 149 -11.36 -6.80 -23.09
CA ARG A 149 -12.81 -6.68 -22.94
C ARG A 149 -13.35 -5.34 -23.40
N ILE A 150 -12.59 -4.29 -23.17
CA ILE A 150 -12.87 -2.92 -23.64
C ILE A 150 -11.76 -2.51 -24.58
N SER A 151 -12.08 -2.45 -25.86
CA SER A 151 -11.11 -2.01 -26.88
C SER A 151 -10.78 -0.53 -26.73
N GLY A 152 -9.54 -0.15 -27.05
CA GLY A 152 -9.11 1.25 -27.01
C GLY A 152 -8.79 1.79 -25.61
N LEU A 153 -8.87 1.01 -24.53
CA LEU A 153 -8.35 1.42 -23.22
C LEU A 153 -6.82 1.55 -23.24
N ARG A 154 -6.31 2.59 -22.59
CA ARG A 154 -4.89 2.85 -22.39
C ARG A 154 -4.49 2.60 -20.93
N PRO A 155 -3.16 2.61 -20.58
CA PRO A 155 -2.70 2.17 -19.28
C PRO A 155 -3.13 3.05 -18.09
N ASP A 156 -3.23 4.36 -18.29
CA ASP A 156 -3.48 5.33 -17.22
C ASP A 156 -4.95 5.40 -16.83
N GLY A 157 -5.19 5.51 -15.53
CA GLY A 157 -6.55 5.65 -15.00
C GLY A 157 -6.58 5.83 -13.49
N LYS A 158 -7.68 6.42 -13.02
CA LYS A 158 -7.91 6.74 -11.61
C LYS A 158 -9.36 6.49 -11.24
N ALA A 159 -9.60 5.98 -10.03
CA ALA A 159 -10.91 5.87 -9.44
C ALA A 159 -10.96 6.58 -8.08
N GLN A 160 -12.12 7.19 -7.78
CA GLN A 160 -12.42 7.75 -6.48
C GLN A 160 -13.80 7.28 -6.06
N VAL A 161 -13.95 6.92 -4.78
CA VAL A 161 -15.23 6.48 -4.20
C VAL A 161 -15.50 7.26 -2.92
N SER A 162 -16.69 7.85 -2.85
CA SER A 162 -17.21 8.53 -1.67
C SER A 162 -18.33 7.69 -1.05
N VAL A 163 -18.20 7.37 0.23
CA VAL A 163 -19.17 6.59 0.99
C VAL A 163 -19.73 7.42 2.12
N GLU A 164 -21.04 7.41 2.27
CA GLU A 164 -21.74 8.00 3.39
C GLU A 164 -21.72 7.05 4.57
N TYR A 165 -21.30 7.56 5.73
CA TYR A 165 -21.28 6.86 7.00
C TYR A 165 -22.34 7.45 7.93
N VAL A 166 -23.08 6.58 8.61
CA VAL A 166 -24.04 6.94 9.64
C VAL A 166 -23.64 6.25 10.94
N PHE A 167 -23.43 7.02 11.99
CA PHE A 167 -22.91 6.56 13.28
C PHE A 167 -21.62 5.72 13.18
N GLY A 168 -20.75 6.05 12.22
CA GLY A 168 -19.46 5.40 12.02
C GLY A 168 -19.47 4.11 11.18
N ALA A 169 -20.64 3.70 10.67
CA ALA A 169 -20.79 2.56 9.76
C ALA A 169 -21.09 3.00 8.31
N PRO A 170 -20.56 2.33 7.29
CA PRO A 170 -20.84 2.63 5.89
C PRO A 170 -22.33 2.37 5.59
N ARG A 171 -23.00 3.33 4.94
CA ARG A 171 -24.45 3.28 4.68
C ARG A 171 -24.79 3.19 3.22
N ARG A 172 -24.19 4.03 2.37
CA ARG A 172 -24.39 4.07 0.92
C ARG A 172 -23.20 4.69 0.20
N ILE A 173 -23.04 4.37 -1.07
CA ILE A 173 -22.09 5.06 -1.94
C ILE A 173 -22.74 6.36 -2.40
N SER A 174 -22.12 7.50 -2.10
CA SER A 174 -22.63 8.80 -2.55
C SER A 174 -22.15 9.17 -3.94
N ALA A 175 -20.87 8.86 -4.27
CA ALA A 175 -20.32 9.15 -5.59
C ALA A 175 -19.21 8.19 -5.99
N ILE A 176 -19.10 7.94 -7.29
CA ILE A 176 -17.99 7.24 -7.94
C ILE A 176 -17.47 8.11 -9.08
N VAL A 177 -16.16 8.35 -9.10
CA VAL A 177 -15.48 8.99 -10.23
C VAL A 177 -14.51 7.97 -10.82
N LEU A 178 -14.63 7.70 -12.13
CA LEU A 178 -13.73 6.82 -12.87
C LEU A 178 -13.20 7.57 -14.09
N SER A 179 -11.88 7.80 -14.13
CA SER A 179 -11.19 8.38 -15.28
C SER A 179 -10.24 7.37 -15.87
N CYS A 180 -10.30 7.18 -17.18
CA CYS A 180 -9.41 6.24 -17.88
C CYS A 180 -8.95 6.82 -19.21
N GLN A 181 -7.68 6.61 -19.49
CA GLN A 181 -7.06 6.95 -20.77
C GLN A 181 -7.58 6.03 -21.88
N HIS A 182 -7.85 6.59 -23.07
CA HIS A 182 -8.41 5.84 -24.19
C HIS A 182 -7.77 6.24 -25.52
N ALA A 183 -7.98 5.42 -26.55
CA ALA A 183 -7.56 5.70 -27.90
C ALA A 183 -8.35 6.90 -28.48
N GLU A 184 -7.73 7.60 -29.44
CA GLU A 184 -8.28 8.81 -30.03
C GLU A 184 -9.62 8.59 -30.75
N ASP A 185 -9.76 7.43 -31.37
CA ASP A 185 -10.92 6.99 -32.16
C ASP A 185 -12.00 6.30 -31.31
N LYS A 186 -11.81 6.18 -29.97
CA LYS A 186 -12.79 5.53 -29.09
C LYS A 186 -14.00 6.42 -28.86
N ASP A 187 -15.19 5.92 -29.21
CA ASP A 187 -16.45 6.58 -28.89
C ASP A 187 -16.68 6.64 -27.37
N LEU A 188 -16.94 7.87 -26.87
CA LEU A 188 -17.08 8.09 -25.42
C LEU A 188 -18.38 7.55 -24.84
N SER A 189 -19.46 7.50 -25.61
CA SER A 189 -20.74 6.95 -25.14
C SER A 189 -20.62 5.45 -24.98
N GLN A 190 -20.05 4.77 -26.00
CA GLN A 190 -19.75 3.34 -25.92
C GLN A 190 -18.77 3.04 -24.78
N LEU A 191 -17.71 3.84 -24.59
CA LEU A 191 -16.75 3.66 -23.51
C LEU A 191 -17.43 3.71 -22.13
N ARG A 192 -18.37 4.64 -21.92
CA ARG A 192 -19.11 4.78 -20.67
C ARG A 192 -19.98 3.56 -20.39
N GLU A 193 -20.69 3.05 -21.39
CA GLU A 193 -21.51 1.84 -21.25
C GLU A 193 -20.67 0.60 -20.93
N GLU A 194 -19.56 0.40 -21.65
CA GLU A 194 -18.62 -0.69 -21.40
C GLU A 194 -18.00 -0.62 -20.00
N LEU A 195 -17.62 0.58 -19.53
CA LEU A 195 -17.07 0.77 -18.17
C LEU A 195 -18.10 0.52 -17.08
N LEU A 196 -19.37 0.89 -17.29
CA LEU A 196 -20.45 0.54 -16.39
C LEU A 196 -20.62 -0.98 -16.29
N GLU A 197 -20.65 -1.68 -17.43
CA GLU A 197 -20.87 -3.13 -17.50
C GLU A 197 -19.67 -3.93 -16.97
N PHE A 198 -18.45 -3.63 -17.43
CA PHE A 198 -17.28 -4.50 -17.18
C PHE A 198 -16.43 -4.07 -15.98
N VAL A 199 -16.59 -2.86 -15.46
CA VAL A 199 -15.77 -2.33 -14.36
C VAL A 199 -16.62 -1.95 -13.16
N ILE A 200 -17.59 -1.04 -13.33
CA ILE A 200 -18.30 -0.45 -12.18
C ILE A 200 -19.26 -1.47 -11.56
N GLN A 201 -20.16 -2.07 -12.33
CA GLN A 201 -21.11 -3.05 -11.80
C GLN A 201 -20.42 -4.25 -11.13
N PRO A 202 -19.36 -4.87 -11.70
CA PRO A 202 -18.61 -5.92 -11.02
C PRO A 202 -17.89 -5.44 -9.75
N ALA A 203 -17.40 -4.20 -9.70
CA ALA A 203 -16.78 -3.65 -8.49
C ALA A 203 -17.78 -3.54 -7.34
N LEU A 204 -19.01 -3.14 -7.65
CA LEU A 204 -20.08 -2.87 -6.68
C LEU A 204 -20.80 -4.13 -6.15
N ARG A 205 -20.40 -5.34 -6.56
CA ARG A 205 -21.00 -6.59 -6.04
C ARG A 205 -20.83 -6.76 -4.54
N ILE A 206 -19.79 -6.18 -3.94
CA ILE A 206 -19.52 -6.26 -2.50
C ILE A 206 -20.33 -5.24 -1.69
N PHE A 207 -20.73 -4.13 -2.32
CA PHE A 207 -21.56 -3.10 -1.73
C PHE A 207 -22.28 -2.35 -2.86
N PRO A 208 -23.59 -2.62 -3.08
CA PRO A 208 -24.33 -2.07 -4.21
C PRO A 208 -24.52 -0.55 -4.13
N ALA A 209 -24.52 0.09 -5.30
CA ALA A 209 -25.00 1.46 -5.45
C ALA A 209 -26.54 1.51 -5.35
N ASP A 210 -27.08 2.66 -5.01
CA ASP A 210 -28.49 2.97 -5.03
C ASP A 210 -28.83 3.99 -6.14
N GLU A 211 -30.10 4.37 -6.25
CA GLU A 211 -30.60 5.31 -7.26
C GLU A 211 -30.07 6.74 -7.10
N ASP A 212 -29.62 7.11 -5.89
CA ASP A 212 -29.03 8.40 -5.58
C ASP A 212 -27.49 8.42 -5.71
N THR A 213 -26.87 7.33 -6.12
CA THR A 213 -25.41 7.26 -6.32
C THR A 213 -25.01 7.99 -7.60
N GLU A 214 -24.20 9.04 -7.48
CA GLU A 214 -23.66 9.77 -8.62
C GLU A 214 -22.48 9.02 -9.24
N ILE A 215 -22.51 8.77 -10.55
CA ILE A 215 -21.44 8.07 -11.28
C ILE A 215 -20.89 8.98 -12.39
N PHE A 216 -19.63 9.38 -12.23
CA PHE A 216 -18.89 10.22 -13.17
C PHE A 216 -17.84 9.40 -13.91
N ILE A 217 -18.02 9.22 -15.22
CA ILE A 217 -17.07 8.51 -16.08
C ILE A 217 -16.46 9.49 -17.07
N ASN A 218 -15.13 9.68 -17.01
CA ASN A 218 -14.42 10.69 -17.78
C ASN A 218 -15.19 12.03 -17.80
N PRO A 219 -15.41 12.67 -16.61
CA PRO A 219 -16.25 13.86 -16.53
C PRO A 219 -15.71 15.05 -17.33
N SER A 220 -14.40 15.12 -17.56
CA SER A 220 -13.76 16.10 -18.44
C SER A 220 -13.89 15.78 -19.93
N GLY A 221 -14.46 14.64 -20.29
CA GLY A 221 -14.60 14.17 -21.67
C GLY A 221 -13.38 13.39 -22.15
N ARG A 222 -12.70 13.90 -23.17
CA ARG A 222 -11.58 13.23 -23.83
C ARG A 222 -10.34 13.11 -22.92
N PHE A 223 -9.78 11.87 -22.82
CA PHE A 223 -8.55 11.58 -22.10
C PHE A 223 -7.65 10.67 -22.97
N VAL A 224 -7.02 11.24 -23.98
CA VAL A 224 -6.17 10.53 -24.96
C VAL A 224 -4.70 10.66 -24.59
N LEU A 225 -4.23 11.88 -24.32
CA LEU A 225 -2.89 12.11 -23.81
C LEU A 225 -2.89 11.87 -22.29
N GLY A 226 -2.12 10.90 -21.82
CA GLY A 226 -2.04 10.50 -20.42
C GLY A 226 -0.79 9.68 -20.15
N GLY A 227 -0.67 9.16 -18.92
CA GLY A 227 0.49 8.41 -18.49
C GLY A 227 1.75 9.26 -18.47
N ILE A 228 2.91 8.64 -18.66
CA ILE A 228 4.23 9.28 -18.62
C ILE A 228 4.45 10.36 -19.68
N GLU A 229 3.63 10.39 -20.71
CA GLU A 229 3.69 11.43 -21.75
C GLU A 229 3.05 12.75 -21.31
N ALA A 230 2.11 12.69 -20.37
CA ALA A 230 1.34 13.84 -19.90
C ALA A 230 1.71 14.28 -18.48
N ASP A 231 2.17 13.35 -17.63
CA ASP A 231 2.43 13.61 -16.21
C ASP A 231 3.72 12.92 -15.77
N THR A 232 4.48 13.60 -14.92
CA THR A 232 5.72 13.08 -14.34
C THR A 232 5.41 12.19 -13.14
N GLY A 233 5.86 10.94 -13.20
CA GLY A 233 5.79 9.98 -12.10
C GLY A 233 7.03 10.01 -11.22
N LEU A 234 6.85 9.68 -9.95
CA LEU A 234 7.92 9.53 -8.97
C LEU A 234 7.55 8.47 -7.94
N THR A 235 8.54 7.67 -7.51
CA THR A 235 8.40 6.72 -6.41
C THR A 235 7.87 7.41 -5.16
N GLY A 236 6.94 6.78 -4.44
CA GLY A 236 6.46 7.26 -3.14
C GLY A 236 5.51 8.46 -3.19
N ARG A 237 4.90 8.77 -4.35
CA ARG A 237 3.91 9.86 -4.46
C ARG A 237 2.46 9.40 -4.32
N LYS A 238 2.21 8.12 -4.04
CA LYS A 238 0.85 7.54 -3.89
C LYS A 238 0.64 6.90 -2.53
N LEU A 239 1.18 7.52 -1.45
CA LEU A 239 1.16 6.97 -0.09
C LEU A 239 -0.26 6.69 0.42
N MET A 240 -1.24 7.53 0.10
CA MET A 240 -2.64 7.30 0.50
C MET A 240 -3.24 6.13 -0.28
N VAL A 241 -2.93 6.00 -1.58
CA VAL A 241 -3.33 4.85 -2.40
C VAL A 241 -2.67 3.56 -1.90
N ASP A 242 -1.41 3.64 -1.47
CA ASP A 242 -0.65 2.48 -0.96
C ASP A 242 -1.21 1.95 0.36
N THR A 243 -1.85 2.80 1.16
CA THR A 243 -2.25 2.49 2.54
C THR A 243 -3.77 2.56 2.75
N TYR A 244 -4.28 3.60 3.38
CA TYR A 244 -5.67 3.65 3.90
C TYR A 244 -6.51 4.77 3.28
N GLY A 245 -6.11 5.33 2.13
CA GLY A 245 -6.91 6.35 1.42
C GLY A 245 -7.05 7.68 2.16
N GLY A 246 -6.23 7.96 3.16
CA GLY A 246 -6.36 9.15 4.01
C GLY A 246 -7.36 8.99 5.16
N LEU A 247 -7.89 7.77 5.38
CA LEU A 247 -8.86 7.48 6.46
C LEU A 247 -8.18 7.08 7.78
N ALA A 248 -6.87 6.87 7.75
CA ALA A 248 -6.02 6.67 8.92
C ALA A 248 -4.78 7.55 8.81
N PRO A 249 -4.06 7.83 9.91
CA PRO A 249 -2.80 8.55 9.90
C PRO A 249 -1.75 7.88 9.00
N HIS A 250 -0.79 8.67 8.52
CA HIS A 250 0.39 8.20 7.78
C HIS A 250 1.63 8.95 8.25
N GLY A 251 2.74 8.23 8.44
CA GLY A 251 4.00 8.81 8.91
C GLY A 251 4.80 9.58 7.85
N GLY A 252 4.41 9.47 6.57
CA GLY A 252 5.05 10.16 5.45
C GLY A 252 6.15 9.36 4.74
N GLY A 253 6.58 8.21 5.28
CA GLY A 253 7.59 7.36 4.66
C GLY A 253 7.05 6.60 3.44
N ALA A 254 7.74 6.68 2.29
CA ALA A 254 7.45 5.86 1.12
C ALA A 254 7.77 4.39 1.38
N LEU A 255 7.00 3.49 0.80
CA LEU A 255 7.14 2.03 0.96
C LEU A 255 7.98 1.42 -0.16
N SER A 256 7.61 1.65 -1.42
CA SER A 256 8.24 1.04 -2.60
C SER A 256 9.70 1.41 -2.74
N GLY A 257 10.51 0.48 -3.27
CA GLY A 257 11.95 0.65 -3.50
C GLY A 257 12.83 0.44 -2.26
N LYS A 258 12.25 0.15 -1.09
CA LYS A 258 12.96 0.01 0.20
C LYS A 258 12.97 -1.45 0.66
N ASP A 259 14.14 -2.00 1.00
CA ASP A 259 14.25 -3.32 1.64
C ASP A 259 13.74 -3.31 3.09
N GLY A 260 13.57 -4.49 3.70
CA GLY A 260 12.99 -4.66 5.02
C GLY A 260 13.77 -4.00 6.18
N THR A 261 15.01 -3.54 5.97
CA THR A 261 15.77 -2.82 7.01
C THR A 261 15.33 -1.37 7.16
N LYS A 262 14.63 -0.81 6.19
CA LYS A 262 14.05 0.53 6.25
C LYS A 262 12.74 0.44 7.03
N VAL A 263 12.74 1.03 8.23
CA VAL A 263 11.58 1.00 9.15
C VAL A 263 10.34 1.69 8.58
N ASP A 264 10.48 2.61 7.62
CA ASP A 264 9.36 3.15 6.86
C ASP A 264 8.47 2.05 6.29
N ARG A 265 9.07 1.00 5.75
CA ARG A 265 8.36 -0.14 5.18
C ARG A 265 8.05 -1.21 6.23
N SER A 266 9.07 -1.74 6.90
CA SER A 266 8.89 -2.84 7.86
C SER A 266 8.00 -2.47 9.03
N GLY A 267 8.15 -1.25 9.56
CA GLY A 267 7.31 -0.73 10.65
C GLY A 267 5.86 -0.50 10.21
N ALA A 268 5.61 0.04 9.00
CA ALA A 268 4.26 0.20 8.48
C ALA A 268 3.56 -1.16 8.27
N TYR A 269 4.28 -2.16 7.77
CA TYR A 269 3.74 -3.51 7.57
C TYR A 269 3.49 -4.22 8.90
N MET A 270 4.39 -4.07 9.88
CA MET A 270 4.20 -4.63 11.22
C MET A 270 3.02 -3.95 11.94
N ALA A 271 2.93 -2.63 11.89
CA ALA A 271 1.80 -1.90 12.47
C ALA A 271 0.46 -2.34 11.85
N ARG A 272 0.41 -2.56 10.51
CA ARG A 272 -0.76 -3.15 9.84
C ARG A 272 -1.05 -4.57 10.32
N CYS A 273 -0.05 -5.43 10.42
CA CYS A 273 -0.20 -6.79 10.91
C CYS A 273 -0.79 -6.82 12.32
N ILE A 274 -0.31 -5.97 13.21
CA ILE A 274 -0.80 -5.85 14.60
C ILE A 274 -2.26 -5.38 14.59
N ALA A 275 -2.56 -4.25 13.96
CA ALA A 275 -3.92 -3.70 13.90
C ALA A 275 -4.91 -4.72 13.32
N LYS A 276 -4.49 -5.44 12.28
CA LYS A 276 -5.32 -6.46 11.63
C LYS A 276 -5.59 -7.65 12.56
N ASN A 277 -4.60 -8.12 13.31
CA ASN A 277 -4.79 -9.23 14.26
C ASN A 277 -5.66 -8.81 15.46
N ILE A 278 -5.57 -7.57 15.94
CA ILE A 278 -6.47 -7.02 16.99
C ILE A 278 -7.93 -7.06 16.51
N VAL A 279 -8.20 -6.55 15.32
CA VAL A 279 -9.58 -6.53 14.77
C VAL A 279 -10.05 -7.95 14.43
N ALA A 280 -9.21 -8.79 13.83
CA ALA A 280 -9.54 -10.18 13.51
C ALA A 280 -9.82 -11.04 14.74
N ALA A 281 -9.20 -10.71 15.88
CA ALA A 281 -9.46 -11.35 17.18
C ALA A 281 -10.79 -10.90 17.82
N GLY A 282 -11.50 -9.92 17.22
CA GLY A 282 -12.71 -9.34 17.78
C GLY A 282 -12.46 -8.44 19.01
N LEU A 283 -11.21 -8.00 19.19
CA LEU A 283 -10.83 -7.15 20.35
C LEU A 283 -11.17 -5.67 20.11
N ALA A 284 -11.40 -5.26 18.88
CA ALA A 284 -11.89 -3.94 18.49
C ALA A 284 -12.57 -3.99 17.12
N GLU A 285 -13.49 -3.05 16.85
CA GLU A 285 -14.05 -2.85 15.50
C GLU A 285 -13.12 -2.03 14.62
N LYS A 286 -12.32 -1.16 15.23
CA LYS A 286 -11.33 -0.29 14.56
C LYS A 286 -10.07 -0.22 15.41
N CYS A 287 -8.91 -0.24 14.77
CA CYS A 287 -7.64 -0.15 15.48
C CYS A 287 -6.62 0.61 14.64
N THR A 288 -6.02 1.63 15.23
CA THR A 288 -4.81 2.30 14.74
C THR A 288 -3.64 1.89 15.63
N VAL A 289 -2.52 1.52 15.03
CA VAL A 289 -1.26 1.23 15.73
C VAL A 289 -0.20 2.18 15.21
N ALA A 290 0.51 2.86 16.12
CA ALA A 290 1.67 3.68 15.79
C ALA A 290 2.94 3.07 16.39
N LEU A 291 3.98 2.96 15.56
CA LEU A 291 5.32 2.53 15.96
C LEU A 291 6.31 3.67 15.65
N ALA A 292 7.05 4.14 16.65
CA ALA A 292 8.06 5.17 16.45
C ALA A 292 9.46 4.61 16.70
N TYR A 293 10.38 4.91 15.80
CA TYR A 293 11.77 4.47 15.87
C TYR A 293 12.73 5.67 15.96
N ALA A 294 13.89 5.42 16.56
CA ALA A 294 15.04 6.32 16.53
C ALA A 294 16.23 5.61 15.88
N ILE A 295 17.00 6.35 15.09
CA ILE A 295 18.18 5.81 14.42
C ILE A 295 19.13 5.10 15.42
N GLY A 296 19.64 3.94 15.02
CA GLY A 296 20.57 3.13 15.84
C GLY A 296 19.91 2.38 17.01
N ARG A 297 18.57 2.50 17.24
CA ARG A 297 17.88 1.73 18.27
C ARG A 297 17.09 0.56 17.66
N ALA A 298 17.25 -0.62 18.24
CA ALA A 298 16.52 -1.82 17.79
C ALA A 298 15.05 -1.77 18.24
N ALA A 299 14.78 -1.44 19.50
CA ALA A 299 13.41 -1.35 20.00
C ALA A 299 12.74 -0.01 19.62
N PRO A 300 11.44 0.01 19.33
CA PRO A 300 10.71 1.26 19.10
C PRO A 300 10.72 2.14 20.37
N VAL A 301 10.87 3.45 20.20
CA VAL A 301 10.83 4.44 21.29
C VAL A 301 9.40 4.68 21.78
N ALA A 302 8.41 4.46 20.92
CA ALA A 302 7.01 4.51 21.29
C ALA A 302 6.23 3.43 20.54
N VAL A 303 5.23 2.88 21.20
CA VAL A 303 4.15 2.05 20.64
C VAL A 303 2.86 2.63 21.16
N ASP A 304 1.91 2.92 20.32
CA ASP A 304 0.61 3.43 20.67
C ASP A 304 -0.47 2.59 19.98
N VAL A 305 -1.55 2.32 20.68
CA VAL A 305 -2.71 1.57 20.18
C VAL A 305 -3.96 2.40 20.48
N ASP A 306 -4.72 2.76 19.45
CA ASP A 306 -6.00 3.46 19.56
C ASP A 306 -7.10 2.59 18.94
N THR A 307 -8.01 2.09 19.76
CA THR A 307 -9.16 1.31 19.32
C THR A 307 -10.39 2.16 18.97
N HIS A 308 -10.25 3.47 18.94
CA HIS A 308 -11.33 4.42 18.62
C HIS A 308 -12.56 4.20 19.53
N LEU A 309 -12.37 3.88 20.78
CA LEU A 309 -13.40 3.55 21.78
C LEU A 309 -14.24 2.31 21.42
N THR A 310 -13.74 1.42 20.57
CA THR A 310 -14.40 0.16 20.20
C THR A 310 -13.75 -1.07 20.84
N GLY A 311 -12.67 -0.88 21.63
CA GLY A 311 -11.91 -1.95 22.26
C GLY A 311 -12.67 -2.69 23.36
N THR A 312 -12.47 -4.00 23.41
CA THR A 312 -12.96 -4.86 24.54
C THR A 312 -12.07 -4.74 25.78
N TYR A 313 -10.81 -4.36 25.58
CA TYR A 313 -9.84 -4.01 26.60
C TYR A 313 -9.42 -2.54 26.47
N SER A 314 -8.76 -2.00 27.49
CA SER A 314 -8.17 -0.66 27.41
C SER A 314 -7.04 -0.64 26.37
N ASP A 315 -6.88 0.50 25.68
CA ASP A 315 -5.79 0.69 24.72
C ASP A 315 -4.41 0.45 25.37
N LYS A 316 -4.25 0.82 26.66
CA LYS A 316 -3.02 0.58 27.44
C LYS A 316 -2.72 -0.92 27.63
N LEU A 317 -3.73 -1.75 27.89
CA LEU A 317 -3.54 -3.20 27.98
C LEU A 317 -3.15 -3.79 26.63
N LEU A 318 -3.80 -3.35 25.55
CA LEU A 318 -3.47 -3.78 24.19
C LEU A 318 -2.04 -3.36 23.80
N GLU A 319 -1.61 -2.15 24.18
CA GLU A 319 -0.23 -1.69 23.97
C GLU A 319 0.78 -2.59 24.70
N GLN A 320 0.52 -2.93 25.95
CA GLN A 320 1.34 -3.87 26.72
C GLN A 320 1.39 -5.25 26.08
N ALA A 321 0.24 -5.78 25.64
CA ALA A 321 0.16 -7.06 24.95
C ALA A 321 0.95 -7.04 23.63
N VAL A 322 0.86 -5.96 22.83
CA VAL A 322 1.63 -5.77 21.60
C VAL A 322 3.14 -5.85 21.87
N ARG A 323 3.63 -5.15 22.88
CA ARG A 323 5.05 -5.17 23.27
C ARG A 323 5.54 -6.53 23.74
N CYS A 324 4.67 -7.32 24.36
CA CYS A 324 5.00 -8.67 24.82
C CYS A 324 4.93 -9.73 23.72
N PHE A 325 4.04 -9.55 22.75
CA PHE A 325 3.72 -10.58 21.75
C PHE A 325 4.53 -10.47 20.46
N PHE A 326 4.78 -9.26 19.98
CA PHE A 326 5.44 -9.02 18.70
C PHE A 326 6.90 -8.58 18.91
N ASP A 327 7.82 -9.19 18.15
CA ASP A 327 9.17 -8.68 18.05
C ASP A 327 9.20 -7.46 17.12
N LEU A 328 9.26 -6.28 17.73
CA LEU A 328 9.20 -4.99 17.04
C LEU A 328 10.60 -4.48 16.64
N THR A 329 11.66 -5.28 16.79
CA THR A 329 12.97 -4.93 16.27
C THR A 329 12.99 -5.05 14.74
N PRO A 330 13.84 -4.29 14.02
CA PRO A 330 13.97 -4.44 12.56
C PRO A 330 14.22 -5.90 12.13
N ALA A 331 15.08 -6.63 12.83
CA ALA A 331 15.35 -8.04 12.57
C ALA A 331 14.12 -8.91 12.81
N GLY A 332 13.39 -8.69 13.91
CA GLY A 332 12.15 -9.39 14.23
C GLY A 332 11.05 -9.15 13.20
N MET A 333 10.90 -7.91 12.73
CA MET A 333 9.94 -7.56 11.68
C MET A 333 10.30 -8.23 10.34
N ILE A 334 11.57 -8.20 9.93
CA ILE A 334 12.04 -8.87 8.71
C ILE A 334 11.76 -10.37 8.77
N HIS A 335 12.08 -11.01 9.88
CA HIS A 335 11.86 -12.44 10.09
C HIS A 335 10.37 -12.79 10.09
N THR A 336 9.56 -12.08 10.91
CA THR A 336 8.13 -12.38 11.06
C THR A 336 7.34 -12.16 9.78
N LEU A 337 7.65 -11.09 9.05
CA LEU A 337 6.95 -10.69 7.83
C LEU A 337 7.66 -11.17 6.56
N GLN A 338 8.74 -11.96 6.67
CA GLN A 338 9.49 -12.52 5.54
C GLN A 338 9.94 -11.45 4.52
N LEU A 339 10.40 -10.29 5.02
CA LEU A 339 10.74 -9.15 4.17
C LEU A 339 12.10 -9.29 3.44
N ASN A 340 12.73 -10.44 3.53
CA ASN A 340 13.90 -10.83 2.76
C ASN A 340 13.56 -11.73 1.54
N GLN A 341 12.26 -11.84 1.21
CA GLN A 341 11.76 -12.57 0.04
C GLN A 341 11.35 -11.61 -1.08
N PRO A 342 11.41 -12.02 -2.36
CA PRO A 342 11.01 -11.21 -3.51
C PRO A 342 9.47 -11.18 -3.66
N ILE A 343 8.79 -10.36 -2.84
CA ILE A 343 7.32 -10.31 -2.74
C ILE A 343 6.76 -8.90 -2.90
N PHE A 344 7.59 -7.91 -3.24
CA PHE A 344 7.22 -6.51 -3.17
C PHE A 344 6.59 -5.96 -4.45
N ALA A 345 7.10 -6.34 -5.62
CA ALA A 345 6.56 -5.89 -6.90
C ALA A 345 5.08 -6.26 -7.08
N ASP A 346 4.69 -7.43 -6.59
CA ASP A 346 3.29 -7.84 -6.58
C ASP A 346 2.43 -7.05 -5.58
N ALA A 347 3.02 -6.56 -4.49
CA ALA A 347 2.29 -5.85 -3.44
C ALA A 347 2.01 -4.38 -3.78
N CYS A 348 2.83 -3.72 -4.61
CA CYS A 348 2.82 -2.28 -4.77
C CYS A 348 1.60 -1.70 -5.53
N ASN A 349 0.83 -2.50 -6.26
CA ASN A 349 -0.35 -2.04 -7.00
C ASN A 349 -1.65 -2.37 -6.27
N TYR A 350 -2.60 -1.44 -6.33
CA TYR A 350 -3.94 -1.57 -5.71
C TYR A 350 -3.90 -1.70 -4.19
N GLY A 351 -2.92 -1.02 -3.55
CA GLY A 351 -2.71 -0.98 -2.11
C GLY A 351 -1.90 -2.15 -1.56
N HIS A 352 -0.96 -1.84 -0.66
CA HIS A 352 -0.04 -2.82 -0.05
C HIS A 352 -0.75 -3.78 0.93
N PHE A 353 -2.01 -3.48 1.32
CA PHE A 353 -2.75 -4.18 2.37
C PHE A 353 -4.00 -4.92 1.86
N THR A 354 -4.08 -5.17 0.54
CA THR A 354 -5.27 -5.75 -0.08
C THR A 354 -5.15 -7.24 -0.41
N ARG A 355 -3.96 -7.84 -0.30
CA ARG A 355 -3.70 -9.22 -0.71
C ARG A 355 -3.52 -10.14 0.48
N ALA A 356 -4.49 -11.00 0.71
CA ALA A 356 -4.52 -11.91 1.87
C ALA A 356 -3.36 -12.92 1.92
N ASN A 357 -2.65 -13.17 0.82
CA ASN A 357 -1.50 -14.09 0.79
C ASN A 357 -0.19 -13.47 1.29
N LEU A 358 -0.13 -12.15 1.47
CA LEU A 358 1.09 -11.49 1.95
C LEU A 358 1.29 -11.70 3.45
N PRO A 359 2.55 -11.84 3.93
CA PRO A 359 2.83 -12.15 5.32
C PRO A 359 2.22 -11.16 6.33
N TRP A 360 2.24 -9.88 6.04
CA TRP A 360 1.67 -8.84 6.92
C TRP A 360 0.15 -8.78 6.92
N GLU A 361 -0.51 -9.52 6.02
CA GLU A 361 -1.96 -9.65 5.96
C GLU A 361 -2.49 -10.92 6.65
N GLN A 362 -1.60 -11.75 7.24
CA GLN A 362 -1.99 -12.96 7.93
C GLN A 362 -2.60 -12.65 9.31
N THR A 363 -3.69 -13.36 9.65
CA THR A 363 -4.40 -13.24 10.93
C THR A 363 -4.26 -14.47 11.82
N GLY A 364 -3.32 -15.36 11.49
CA GLY A 364 -3.10 -16.62 12.24
C GLY A 364 -2.67 -16.43 13.69
N GLN A 365 -2.28 -15.24 14.09
CA GLN A 365 -1.88 -14.92 15.47
C GLN A 365 -3.02 -14.36 16.32
N ALA A 366 -4.17 -14.03 15.74
CA ALA A 366 -5.29 -13.37 16.40
C ALA A 366 -5.77 -14.11 17.67
N GLY A 367 -5.94 -15.44 17.60
CA GLY A 367 -6.38 -16.25 18.76
C GLY A 367 -5.39 -16.22 19.91
N LYS A 368 -4.09 -16.42 19.63
CA LYS A 368 -3.03 -16.39 20.66
C LYS A 368 -2.87 -15.01 21.26
N PHE A 369 -3.03 -13.97 20.45
CA PHE A 369 -2.99 -12.58 20.94
C PHE A 369 -4.15 -12.30 21.90
N ALA A 370 -5.37 -12.76 21.57
CA ALA A 370 -6.53 -12.63 22.46
C ALA A 370 -6.34 -13.38 23.80
N GLU A 371 -5.76 -14.58 23.76
CA GLU A 371 -5.43 -15.34 24.97
C GLU A 371 -4.44 -14.57 25.87
N LEU A 372 -3.41 -13.95 25.30
CA LEU A 372 -2.47 -13.13 26.04
C LEU A 372 -3.16 -11.91 26.67
N CYS A 373 -4.03 -11.22 25.93
CA CYS A 373 -4.79 -10.07 26.47
C CYS A 373 -5.64 -10.49 27.68
N ALA A 374 -6.32 -11.64 27.60
CA ALA A 374 -7.12 -12.17 28.73
C ALA A 374 -6.23 -12.51 29.96
N GLN A 375 -5.03 -13.05 29.73
CA GLN A 375 -4.09 -13.34 30.83
C GLN A 375 -3.59 -12.05 31.51
N LEU A 376 -3.28 -11.02 30.75
CA LEU A 376 -2.83 -9.73 31.28
C LEU A 376 -3.93 -9.02 32.07
N ASP A 377 -5.17 -9.07 31.61
CA ASP A 377 -6.33 -8.48 32.29
C ASP A 377 -6.61 -9.15 33.64
N HIS A 378 -6.48 -10.48 33.71
CA HIS A 378 -6.61 -11.23 34.97
C HIS A 378 -5.42 -11.05 35.94
N GLY A 379 -4.22 -10.73 35.42
CA GLY A 379 -3.01 -10.49 36.20
C GLY A 379 -3.00 -9.16 36.95
N ASP A 380 -3.59 -8.12 36.34
CA ASP A 380 -3.69 -6.78 36.96
C ASP A 380 -4.81 -6.65 37.99
N GLY A 381 -5.74 -7.61 38.06
CA GLY A 381 -6.85 -7.65 39.06
C GLY A 381 -6.49 -8.22 40.44
N GLY A 382 -5.22 -8.59 40.68
CA GLY A 382 -4.76 -9.29 41.92
C GLY A 382 -3.82 -8.47 42.82
N GLY A 383 -3.75 -7.14 42.65
CA GLY A 383 -2.86 -6.28 43.41
C GLY A 383 -3.60 -5.27 44.30
#